data_b784f37dca3fd2d63c5795bf0e62186e
#
_entry.id   b784f37dca3fd2d63c5795bf0e62186e
#
_cell.length_a   1.000
_cell.length_b   1.000
_cell.length_c   1.000
_cell.angle_alpha   90.00
_cell.angle_beta   90.00
_cell.angle_gamma   90.00
#
_symmetry.space_group_name_H-M   'P 1'
#
loop_
_entity.id
_entity.type
_entity.pdbx_description
1 polymer ?
#
loop_
_entity_poly.entity_id
_entity_poly.type
_entity_poly.pdbx_seq_one_letter_code
_entity_poly.pdbx_strand_id
1 'polypeptide(L)'
;MAKLDLDWLSVFIQIYKTQSVSRAALSLGLEQAGASNVLNKLRRHFDDPLFCRTSVGMEPTSRAQAIYPDLLEAQARLEKARGAARDFVPSEAKRSFRICMTDISEIVLLPRLINHLQHTAPGVIVEADKISQDSRRRLEAGDLDLAVGFTPDLEAGFYQQALFAQDFVCLASENHPRIRAKLTRKGFGAEGHISVTSSGTGHSIVDKVLSKNKVERRVVLRVHSFLGVARIVAQTELLVIVPRLLGQALALQERIQMLQPPVPLPTYKVKQHWHERFNTDPGNRWLRQTMTSLFSK
;
A
#
# COMPACT_ATOMS: atom_id res chain seq x y z
N MET A 1 42.68 9.58 -16.64
CA MET A 1 41.61 9.46 -17.64
C MET A 1 40.50 10.46 -17.30
N ALA A 2 40.03 11.25 -18.25
CA ALA A 2 38.89 12.14 -18.05
C ALA A 2 37.66 11.27 -17.76
N LYS A 3 36.84 11.67 -16.77
CA LYS A 3 35.61 10.95 -16.39
C LYS A 3 34.59 11.04 -17.54
N LEU A 4 34.07 9.92 -18.03
CA LEU A 4 33.03 9.89 -19.03
C LEU A 4 31.71 10.45 -18.43
N ASP A 5 31.19 11.48 -19.06
CA ASP A 5 29.90 12.05 -18.69
C ASP A 5 28.76 11.33 -19.46
N LEU A 6 27.70 10.98 -18.76
CA LEU A 6 26.59 10.25 -19.35
C LEU A 6 25.85 11.06 -20.42
N ASP A 7 25.82 12.38 -20.32
CA ASP A 7 25.18 13.26 -21.32
C ASP A 7 25.95 13.25 -22.65
N TRP A 8 27.25 12.92 -22.64
CA TRP A 8 28.03 12.80 -23.88
C TRP A 8 27.61 11.60 -24.74
N LEU A 9 27.05 10.53 -24.11
CA LEU A 9 26.56 9.35 -24.84
C LEU A 9 25.46 9.73 -25.83
N SER A 10 24.53 10.59 -25.40
CA SER A 10 23.46 11.06 -26.28
C SER A 10 23.98 11.79 -27.50
N VAL A 11 25.00 12.62 -27.34
CA VAL A 11 25.64 13.34 -28.45
C VAL A 11 26.34 12.37 -29.40
N PHE A 12 27.12 11.41 -28.89
CA PHE A 12 27.78 10.39 -29.71
C PHE A 12 26.77 9.60 -30.55
N ILE A 13 25.72 9.07 -29.91
CA ILE A 13 24.69 8.26 -30.56
C ILE A 13 23.94 9.06 -31.63
N GLN A 14 23.64 10.34 -31.39
CA GLN A 14 22.95 11.18 -32.37
C GLN A 14 23.87 11.56 -33.54
N ILE A 15 25.17 11.81 -33.32
CA ILE A 15 26.11 12.04 -34.43
C ILE A 15 26.22 10.77 -35.30
N TYR A 16 26.28 9.58 -34.66
CA TYR A 16 26.33 8.30 -35.37
C TYR A 16 25.10 8.10 -36.28
N LYS A 17 23.89 8.38 -35.74
CA LYS A 17 22.61 8.22 -36.47
C LYS A 17 22.42 9.25 -37.59
N THR A 18 22.80 10.51 -37.33
CA THR A 18 22.52 11.63 -38.24
C THR A 18 23.65 11.92 -39.20
N GLN A 19 24.86 11.38 -38.97
CA GLN A 19 26.10 11.68 -39.68
C GLN A 19 26.38 13.20 -39.78
N SER A 20 25.94 13.97 -38.75
CA SER A 20 26.04 15.43 -38.76
C SER A 20 25.99 15.97 -37.33
N VAL A 21 27.02 16.74 -36.96
CA VAL A 21 27.08 17.40 -35.63
C VAL A 21 25.95 18.43 -35.48
N SER A 22 25.62 19.17 -36.54
CA SER A 22 24.57 20.18 -36.48
C SER A 22 23.18 19.56 -36.36
N ARG A 23 22.89 18.46 -37.06
CA ARG A 23 21.60 17.72 -36.93
C ARG A 23 21.49 17.03 -35.57
N ALA A 24 22.60 16.47 -35.09
CA ALA A 24 22.64 15.89 -33.74
C ALA A 24 22.36 16.93 -32.63
N ALA A 25 22.97 18.11 -32.76
CA ALA A 25 22.74 19.23 -31.86
C ALA A 25 21.25 19.63 -31.84
N LEU A 26 20.67 19.82 -33.01
CA LEU A 26 19.25 20.20 -33.18
C LEU A 26 18.31 19.16 -32.53
N SER A 27 18.55 17.86 -32.78
CA SER A 27 17.74 16.77 -32.21
C SER A 27 17.80 16.67 -30.66
N LEU A 28 18.88 17.17 -30.05
CA LEU A 28 19.08 17.18 -28.61
C LEU A 28 18.75 18.53 -27.96
N GLY A 29 18.28 19.51 -28.73
CA GLY A 29 18.01 20.85 -28.20
C GLY A 29 19.29 21.60 -27.76
N LEU A 30 20.45 21.27 -28.34
CA LEU A 30 21.74 21.86 -28.03
C LEU A 30 22.16 22.85 -29.15
N GLU A 31 23.01 23.81 -28.78
CA GLU A 31 23.75 24.59 -29.78
C GLU A 31 24.83 23.72 -30.44
N GLN A 32 25.10 23.96 -31.73
CA GLN A 32 26.11 23.22 -32.49
C GLN A 32 27.49 23.30 -31.81
N ALA A 33 27.88 24.45 -31.25
CA ALA A 33 29.14 24.63 -30.54
C ALA A 33 29.19 23.70 -29.30
N GLY A 34 28.08 23.51 -28.60
CA GLY A 34 27.95 22.59 -27.46
C GLY A 34 28.20 21.14 -27.86
N ALA A 35 27.53 20.68 -28.91
CA ALA A 35 27.71 19.33 -29.45
C ALA A 35 29.14 19.08 -29.98
N SER A 36 29.75 20.07 -30.64
CA SER A 36 31.16 20.00 -31.07
C SER A 36 32.12 19.91 -29.90
N ASN A 37 31.85 20.61 -28.84
CA ASN A 37 32.69 20.59 -27.63
C ASN A 37 32.59 19.22 -26.92
N VAL A 38 31.41 18.63 -26.87
CA VAL A 38 31.19 17.26 -26.36
C VAL A 38 31.95 16.25 -27.25
N LEU A 39 31.85 16.35 -28.57
CA LEU A 39 32.58 15.47 -29.49
C LEU A 39 34.12 15.56 -29.25
N ASN A 40 34.64 16.74 -29.01
CA ASN A 40 36.07 16.90 -28.71
C ASN A 40 36.47 16.27 -27.34
N LYS A 41 35.58 16.31 -26.36
CA LYS A 41 35.77 15.61 -25.07
C LYS A 41 35.75 14.10 -25.24
N LEU A 42 34.85 13.57 -26.04
CA LEU A 42 34.75 12.15 -26.39
C LEU A 42 35.98 11.66 -27.12
N ARG A 43 36.50 12.44 -28.10
CA ARG A 43 37.75 12.15 -28.81
C ARG A 43 38.93 12.00 -27.86
N ARG A 44 39.05 12.91 -26.89
CA ARG A 44 40.12 12.84 -25.86
C ARG A 44 39.93 11.65 -24.92
N HIS A 45 38.68 11.29 -24.61
CA HIS A 45 38.39 10.18 -23.69
C HIS A 45 38.73 8.83 -24.33
N PHE A 46 38.35 8.63 -25.61
CA PHE A 46 38.58 7.38 -26.34
C PHE A 46 39.91 7.33 -27.10
N ASP A 47 40.65 8.43 -27.10
CA ASP A 47 41.89 8.61 -27.86
C ASP A 47 41.70 8.23 -29.35
N ASP A 48 40.60 8.69 -29.94
CA ASP A 48 40.19 8.37 -31.32
C ASP A 48 39.37 9.53 -31.88
N PRO A 49 39.51 9.85 -33.18
CA PRO A 49 38.70 10.88 -33.86
C PRO A 49 37.19 10.61 -33.79
N LEU A 50 36.79 9.38 -33.63
CA LEU A 50 35.40 8.82 -33.56
C LEU A 50 34.60 9.07 -34.84
N PHE A 51 34.67 10.26 -35.39
CA PHE A 51 33.98 10.62 -36.65
C PHE A 51 34.91 11.49 -37.49
N CYS A 52 35.06 11.09 -38.76
CA CYS A 52 35.84 11.81 -39.79
C CYS A 52 34.88 12.53 -40.76
N ARG A 53 35.27 13.75 -41.18
CA ARG A 53 34.46 14.50 -42.13
C ARG A 53 34.81 14.01 -43.54
N THR A 54 33.74 13.60 -44.27
CA THR A 54 33.84 13.17 -45.67
C THR A 54 32.92 14.03 -46.57
N SER A 55 32.88 13.74 -47.85
CA SER A 55 31.97 14.41 -48.79
C SER A 55 30.47 14.11 -48.49
N VAL A 56 30.18 13.02 -47.80
CA VAL A 56 28.79 12.57 -47.47
C VAL A 56 28.39 12.89 -46.04
N GLY A 57 29.32 13.37 -45.20
CA GLY A 57 29.03 13.75 -43.81
C GLY A 57 30.08 13.31 -42.79
N MET A 58 29.66 13.06 -41.56
CA MET A 58 30.51 12.59 -40.48
C MET A 58 30.49 11.06 -40.42
N GLU A 59 31.50 10.43 -41.00
CA GLU A 59 31.64 8.97 -41.05
C GLU A 59 32.29 8.44 -39.76
N PRO A 60 31.74 7.37 -39.15
CA PRO A 60 32.31 6.79 -37.93
C PRO A 60 33.60 6.04 -38.23
N THR A 61 34.59 6.16 -37.30
CA THR A 61 35.81 5.34 -37.32
C THR A 61 35.48 3.87 -36.93
N SER A 62 36.42 2.95 -37.21
CA SER A 62 36.28 1.56 -36.77
C SER A 62 36.09 1.47 -35.23
N ARG A 63 36.71 2.37 -34.50
CA ARG A 63 36.53 2.45 -33.04
C ARG A 63 35.13 2.89 -32.66
N ALA A 64 34.60 3.92 -33.31
CA ALA A 64 33.23 4.40 -33.10
C ALA A 64 32.21 3.31 -33.46
N GLN A 65 32.42 2.56 -34.54
CA GLN A 65 31.56 1.42 -34.91
C GLN A 65 31.58 0.32 -33.86
N ALA A 66 32.75 -0.01 -33.33
CA ALA A 66 32.89 -1.05 -32.31
C ALA A 66 32.20 -0.71 -30.97
N ILE A 67 32.28 0.56 -30.51
CA ILE A 67 31.70 0.97 -29.22
C ILE A 67 30.23 1.39 -29.31
N TYR A 68 29.68 1.65 -30.50
CA TYR A 68 28.31 2.12 -30.68
C TYR A 68 27.24 1.21 -30.07
N PRO A 69 27.27 -0.14 -30.27
CA PRO A 69 26.28 -1.03 -29.67
C PRO A 69 26.27 -0.95 -28.14
N ASP A 70 27.44 -0.95 -27.51
CA ASP A 70 27.59 -0.92 -26.06
C ASP A 70 27.06 0.41 -25.46
N LEU A 71 27.37 1.53 -26.11
CA LEU A 71 26.90 2.85 -25.69
C LEU A 71 25.39 3.01 -25.86
N LEU A 72 24.82 2.43 -26.92
CA LEU A 72 23.37 2.41 -27.15
C LEU A 72 22.66 1.59 -26.07
N GLU A 73 23.19 0.42 -25.74
CA GLU A 73 22.64 -0.42 -24.67
C GLU A 73 22.75 0.29 -23.28
N ALA A 74 23.88 0.92 -23.00
CA ALA A 74 24.06 1.68 -21.77
C ALA A 74 23.04 2.81 -21.66
N GLN A 75 22.80 3.57 -22.75
CA GLN A 75 21.77 4.62 -22.78
C GLN A 75 20.38 4.03 -22.49
N ALA A 76 20.01 2.95 -23.17
CA ALA A 76 18.71 2.31 -22.96
C ALA A 76 18.50 1.82 -21.53
N ARG A 77 19.56 1.28 -20.90
CA ARG A 77 19.52 0.87 -19.49
C ARG A 77 19.34 2.05 -18.53
N LEU A 78 20.03 3.17 -18.83
CA LEU A 78 19.88 4.41 -18.04
C LEU A 78 18.49 5.03 -18.18
N GLU A 79 17.96 5.07 -19.40
CA GLU A 79 16.60 5.55 -19.66
C GLU A 79 15.56 4.66 -18.96
N LYS A 80 15.74 3.34 -19.01
CA LYS A 80 14.92 2.40 -18.25
C LYS A 80 15.01 2.66 -16.74
N ALA A 81 16.20 2.90 -16.19
CA ALA A 81 16.38 3.22 -14.78
C ALA A 81 15.73 4.57 -14.38
N ARG A 82 15.82 5.59 -15.26
CA ARG A 82 15.12 6.87 -15.09
C ARG A 82 13.59 6.73 -15.21
N GLY A 83 13.13 5.86 -16.12
CA GLY A 83 11.70 5.60 -16.36
C GLY A 83 11.05 4.65 -15.35
N ALA A 84 11.82 3.76 -14.71
CA ALA A 84 11.32 2.76 -13.75
C ALA A 84 10.62 3.38 -12.51
N ALA A 85 10.80 4.69 -12.27
CA ALA A 85 10.13 5.43 -11.20
C ALA A 85 8.80 6.08 -11.63
N ARG A 86 8.36 5.99 -12.91
CA ARG A 86 7.29 6.86 -13.40
C ARG A 86 5.92 6.25 -13.54
N ASP A 87 5.77 4.97 -13.89
CA ASP A 87 4.44 4.42 -14.15
C ASP A 87 4.28 3.01 -13.57
N PHE A 88 3.29 2.85 -12.72
CA PHE A 88 2.77 1.55 -12.30
C PHE A 88 1.52 1.26 -13.15
N VAL A 89 1.63 0.29 -14.05
CA VAL A 89 0.52 -0.16 -14.88
C VAL A 89 -0.14 -1.37 -14.20
N PRO A 90 -1.29 -1.21 -13.54
CA PRO A 90 -1.88 -2.26 -12.72
C PRO A 90 -2.15 -3.57 -13.48
N SER A 91 -2.66 -3.47 -14.71
CA SER A 91 -3.01 -4.63 -15.56
C SER A 91 -1.81 -5.51 -15.94
N GLU A 92 -0.60 -4.96 -15.93
CA GLU A 92 0.65 -5.63 -16.32
C GLU A 92 1.55 -5.93 -15.11
N ALA A 93 1.22 -5.36 -13.96
CA ALA A 93 2.06 -5.43 -12.78
C ALA A 93 2.16 -6.86 -12.22
N LYS A 94 3.38 -7.27 -11.89
CA LYS A 94 3.69 -8.49 -11.14
C LYS A 94 4.39 -8.06 -9.85
N ARG A 95 3.60 -7.76 -8.83
CA ARG A 95 4.11 -7.24 -7.54
C ARG A 95 3.32 -7.83 -6.38
N SER A 96 4.00 -8.20 -5.30
CA SER A 96 3.38 -8.50 -4.02
C SER A 96 3.33 -7.23 -3.18
N PHE A 97 2.16 -6.97 -2.57
CA PHE A 97 1.98 -5.94 -1.56
C PHE A 97 1.73 -6.60 -0.20
N ARG A 98 2.53 -6.23 0.79
CA ARG A 98 2.41 -6.70 2.17
C ARG A 98 1.65 -5.69 3.00
N ILE A 99 0.48 -6.08 3.48
CA ILE A 99 -0.41 -5.21 4.24
C ILE A 99 -0.60 -5.80 5.63
N CYS A 100 -0.16 -5.13 6.69
CA CYS A 100 -0.55 -5.57 8.03
C CYS A 100 -1.93 -4.99 8.39
N MET A 101 -2.81 -5.86 8.89
CA MET A 101 -4.17 -5.52 9.25
C MET A 101 -4.70 -6.40 10.38
N THR A 102 -5.88 -6.05 10.89
CA THR A 102 -6.58 -6.86 11.87
C THR A 102 -7.38 -7.95 11.16
N ASP A 103 -7.70 -9.04 11.84
CA ASP A 103 -8.63 -10.05 11.38
C ASP A 103 -10.02 -9.48 11.02
N ILE A 104 -10.44 -8.41 11.69
CA ILE A 104 -11.63 -7.62 11.29
C ILE A 104 -11.47 -7.07 9.89
N SER A 105 -10.33 -6.44 9.62
CA SER A 105 -10.03 -5.85 8.31
C SER A 105 -9.91 -6.93 7.23
N GLU A 106 -9.35 -8.09 7.55
CA GLU A 106 -9.30 -9.25 6.66
C GLU A 106 -10.72 -9.67 6.24
N ILE A 107 -11.62 -9.86 7.22
CA ILE A 107 -13.01 -10.29 6.96
C ILE A 107 -13.77 -9.23 6.15
N VAL A 108 -13.60 -7.95 6.47
CA VAL A 108 -14.45 -6.86 5.94
C VAL A 108 -13.90 -6.28 4.64
N LEU A 109 -12.58 -6.16 4.50
CA LEU A 109 -11.96 -5.42 3.40
C LEU A 109 -11.41 -6.33 2.30
N LEU A 110 -10.75 -7.45 2.65
CA LEU A 110 -10.08 -8.28 1.66
C LEU A 110 -11.01 -8.83 0.58
N PRO A 111 -12.22 -9.32 0.86
CA PRO A 111 -13.08 -9.85 -0.20
C PRO A 111 -13.35 -8.81 -1.30
N ARG A 112 -13.64 -7.58 -0.91
CA ARG A 112 -13.91 -6.49 -1.87
C ARG A 112 -12.65 -6.03 -2.58
N LEU A 113 -11.52 -5.95 -1.86
CA LEU A 113 -10.22 -5.61 -2.45
C LEU A 113 -9.81 -6.67 -3.49
N ILE A 114 -9.80 -7.94 -3.12
CA ILE A 114 -9.36 -9.03 -4.02
C ILE A 114 -10.25 -9.12 -5.25
N ASN A 115 -11.57 -9.05 -5.09
CA ASN A 115 -12.49 -9.01 -6.24
C ASN A 115 -12.17 -7.86 -7.20
N HIS A 116 -11.84 -6.68 -6.67
CA HIS A 116 -11.43 -5.54 -7.50
C HIS A 116 -10.10 -5.82 -8.21
N LEU A 117 -9.09 -6.32 -7.49
CA LEU A 117 -7.77 -6.60 -8.04
C LEU A 117 -7.77 -7.68 -9.12
N GLN A 118 -8.60 -8.71 -9.00
CA GLN A 118 -8.73 -9.76 -10.01
C GLN A 118 -9.09 -9.20 -11.40
N HIS A 119 -9.84 -8.09 -11.45
CA HIS A 119 -10.25 -7.45 -12.70
C HIS A 119 -9.28 -6.34 -13.16
N THR A 120 -8.64 -5.65 -12.23
CA THR A 120 -7.85 -4.44 -12.56
C THR A 120 -6.34 -4.68 -12.55
N ALA A 121 -5.87 -5.67 -11.80
CA ALA A 121 -4.45 -5.96 -11.58
C ALA A 121 -4.21 -7.45 -11.31
N PRO A 122 -4.52 -8.36 -12.25
CA PRO A 122 -4.56 -9.81 -12.02
C PRO A 122 -3.20 -10.41 -11.63
N GLY A 123 -2.09 -9.75 -11.93
CA GLY A 123 -0.74 -10.19 -11.55
C GLY A 123 -0.27 -9.68 -10.20
N VAL A 124 -1.10 -8.89 -9.50
CA VAL A 124 -0.78 -8.38 -8.15
C VAL A 124 -1.16 -9.42 -7.09
N ILE A 125 -0.25 -9.62 -6.14
CA ILE A 125 -0.47 -10.49 -4.96
C ILE A 125 -0.62 -9.60 -3.73
N VAL A 126 -1.56 -9.91 -2.85
CA VAL A 126 -1.71 -9.29 -1.53
C VAL A 126 -1.33 -10.31 -0.47
N GLU A 127 -0.33 -9.96 0.34
CA GLU A 127 0.07 -10.72 1.52
C GLU A 127 -0.45 -10.00 2.76
N ALA A 128 -1.38 -10.62 3.49
CA ALA A 128 -1.96 -10.05 4.70
C ALA A 128 -1.20 -10.54 5.93
N ASP A 129 -0.71 -9.61 6.73
CA ASP A 129 0.00 -9.86 7.98
C ASP A 129 -0.79 -9.31 9.18
N LYS A 130 -0.60 -9.89 10.35
CA LYS A 130 -1.22 -9.37 11.58
C LYS A 130 -0.51 -8.11 12.08
N ILE A 131 -1.29 -7.16 12.59
CA ILE A 131 -0.75 -6.02 13.34
C ILE A 131 -0.09 -6.54 14.62
N SER A 132 1.17 -6.16 14.82
CA SER A 132 2.00 -6.53 15.97
C SER A 132 2.82 -5.33 16.45
N GLN A 133 3.52 -5.49 17.57
CA GLN A 133 4.47 -4.47 18.07
C GLN A 133 5.61 -4.18 17.08
N ASP A 134 5.96 -5.15 16.23
CA ASP A 134 6.98 -5.02 15.20
C ASP A 134 6.49 -4.30 13.93
N SER A 135 5.19 -4.07 13.77
CA SER A 135 4.63 -3.49 12.53
C SER A 135 5.26 -2.15 12.17
N ARG A 136 5.57 -1.31 13.19
CA ARG A 136 6.28 -0.04 12.99
C ARG A 136 7.64 -0.24 12.34
N ARG A 137 8.49 -1.07 12.95
CA ARG A 137 9.85 -1.37 12.46
C ARG A 137 9.82 -1.98 11.06
N ARG A 138 8.87 -2.88 10.80
CA ARG A 138 8.71 -3.52 9.49
C ARG A 138 8.28 -2.55 8.39
N LEU A 139 7.42 -1.56 8.71
CA LEU A 139 7.08 -0.48 7.78
C LEU A 139 8.29 0.42 7.48
N GLU A 140 9.08 0.77 8.51
CA GLU A 140 10.32 1.54 8.37
C GLU A 140 11.37 0.78 7.54
N ALA A 141 11.53 -0.53 7.76
CA ALA A 141 12.43 -1.39 7.01
C ALA A 141 11.97 -1.62 5.55
N GLY A 142 10.67 -1.49 5.27
CA GLY A 142 10.06 -1.77 3.98
C GLY A 142 9.66 -3.23 3.78
N ASP A 143 9.55 -3.98 4.87
CA ASP A 143 9.01 -5.33 4.90
C ASP A 143 7.48 -5.33 4.81
N LEU A 144 6.85 -4.18 5.04
CA LEU A 144 5.42 -3.93 4.88
C LEU A 144 5.22 -2.68 4.04
N ASP A 145 4.25 -2.72 3.12
CA ASP A 145 3.85 -1.60 2.26
C ASP A 145 2.83 -0.69 2.95
N LEU A 146 1.88 -1.27 3.68
CA LEU A 146 0.78 -0.58 4.36
C LEU A 146 0.45 -1.21 5.71
N ALA A 147 -0.11 -0.40 6.62
CA ALA A 147 -0.85 -0.87 7.78
C ALA A 147 -2.28 -0.33 7.71
N VAL A 148 -3.29 -1.19 8.01
CA VAL A 148 -4.71 -0.83 7.96
C VAL A 148 -5.39 -1.21 9.27
N GLY A 149 -5.92 -0.21 9.98
CA GLY A 149 -6.60 -0.42 11.26
C GLY A 149 -6.70 0.84 12.11
N PHE A 150 -6.95 0.63 13.40
CA PHE A 150 -6.85 1.66 14.42
C PHE A 150 -5.49 1.53 15.12
N THR A 151 -4.49 2.25 14.62
CA THR A 151 -3.08 2.12 15.03
C THR A 151 -2.53 3.48 15.48
N PRO A 152 -2.90 3.96 16.69
CA PRO A 152 -2.44 5.26 17.19
C PRO A 152 -0.90 5.34 17.31
N ASP A 153 -0.22 4.22 17.49
CA ASP A 153 1.24 4.15 17.59
C ASP A 153 1.95 4.49 16.26
N LEU A 154 1.22 4.47 15.13
CA LEU A 154 1.73 4.83 13.80
C LEU A 154 1.40 6.28 13.39
N GLU A 155 0.86 7.11 14.28
CA GLU A 155 0.52 8.51 13.93
C GLU A 155 1.77 9.38 13.79
N ALA A 156 2.79 9.18 14.63
CA ALA A 156 4.03 9.95 14.55
C ALA A 156 5.05 9.30 13.60
N GLY A 157 5.49 10.03 12.57
CA GLY A 157 6.53 9.60 11.62
C GLY A 157 6.02 8.77 10.43
N PHE A 158 4.69 8.63 10.30
CA PHE A 158 4.07 7.95 9.17
C PHE A 158 3.03 8.84 8.49
N TYR A 159 2.92 8.71 7.18
CA TYR A 159 1.77 9.23 6.48
C TYR A 159 0.53 8.40 6.79
N GLN A 160 -0.61 9.05 6.86
CA GLN A 160 -1.87 8.39 7.18
C GLN A 160 -3.03 8.98 6.38
N GLN A 161 -4.01 8.14 6.10
CA GLN A 161 -5.25 8.54 5.45
C GLN A 161 -6.42 7.78 6.05
N ALA A 162 -7.49 8.50 6.42
CA ALA A 162 -8.71 7.88 6.89
C ALA A 162 -9.42 7.16 5.74
N LEU A 163 -9.91 5.95 6.01
CA LEU A 163 -10.73 5.18 5.09
C LEU A 163 -12.22 5.33 5.44
N PHE A 164 -12.60 5.04 6.68
CA PHE A 164 -13.99 5.19 7.13
C PHE A 164 -14.08 5.32 8.65
N ALA A 165 -15.23 5.80 9.11
CA ALA A 165 -15.59 5.79 10.52
C ALA A 165 -16.25 4.47 10.90
N GLN A 166 -16.00 3.98 12.11
CA GLN A 166 -16.52 2.72 12.65
C GLN A 166 -17.12 2.95 14.03
N ASP A 167 -18.32 2.41 14.24
CA ASP A 167 -18.98 2.32 15.53
C ASP A 167 -19.11 0.86 15.98
N PHE A 168 -19.76 0.62 17.11
CA PHE A 168 -19.87 -0.69 17.72
C PHE A 168 -21.31 -1.17 17.82
N VAL A 169 -21.50 -2.48 17.76
CA VAL A 169 -22.74 -3.20 18.05
C VAL A 169 -22.48 -4.32 19.04
N CYS A 170 -23.53 -4.73 19.74
CA CYS A 170 -23.50 -5.94 20.57
C CYS A 170 -24.13 -7.09 19.78
N LEU A 171 -23.46 -8.24 19.75
CA LEU A 171 -23.99 -9.47 19.15
C LEU A 171 -24.54 -10.38 20.24
N ALA A 172 -25.64 -11.04 19.95
CA ALA A 172 -26.25 -12.10 20.72
C ALA A 172 -26.79 -13.18 19.79
N SER A 173 -27.01 -14.40 20.27
CA SER A 173 -27.73 -15.42 19.51
C SER A 173 -29.13 -14.93 19.12
N GLU A 174 -29.63 -15.24 17.92
CA GLU A 174 -31.04 -15.00 17.56
C GLU A 174 -32.01 -15.71 18.51
N ASN A 175 -31.60 -16.86 19.02
CA ASN A 175 -32.39 -17.68 19.93
C ASN A 175 -32.07 -17.40 21.41
N HIS A 176 -31.46 -16.26 21.73
CA HIS A 176 -31.09 -15.93 23.11
C HIS A 176 -32.35 -15.91 24.02
N PRO A 177 -32.36 -16.66 25.11
CA PRO A 177 -33.60 -16.87 25.89
C PRO A 177 -34.14 -15.59 26.56
N ARG A 178 -33.26 -14.64 26.90
CA ARG A 178 -33.57 -13.43 27.66
C ARG A 178 -33.42 -12.12 26.87
N ILE A 179 -32.69 -12.14 25.76
CA ILE A 179 -32.39 -10.94 24.98
C ILE A 179 -33.10 -11.05 23.63
N ARG A 180 -34.04 -10.13 23.37
CA ARG A 180 -34.80 -10.07 22.10
C ARG A 180 -34.92 -8.60 21.67
N ALA A 181 -34.52 -8.28 20.46
CA ALA A 181 -34.66 -6.98 19.79
C ALA A 181 -34.08 -5.76 20.54
N LYS A 182 -34.02 -5.74 21.87
CA LYS A 182 -33.52 -4.62 22.67
C LYS A 182 -32.62 -5.11 23.80
N LEU A 183 -31.45 -4.49 23.93
CA LEU A 183 -30.49 -4.75 25.01
C LEU A 183 -30.55 -3.63 26.05
N THR A 184 -31.08 -3.90 27.20
CA THR A 184 -31.07 -2.95 28.33
C THR A 184 -29.76 -3.05 29.10
N ARG A 185 -29.44 -2.02 29.88
CA ARG A 185 -28.25 -2.01 30.76
C ARG A 185 -28.29 -3.16 31.77
N LYS A 186 -29.46 -3.42 32.35
CA LYS A 186 -29.70 -4.55 33.29
C LYS A 186 -29.48 -5.89 32.59
N GLY A 187 -30.06 -6.06 31.37
CA GLY A 187 -29.88 -7.28 30.58
C GLY A 187 -28.43 -7.51 30.19
N PHE A 188 -27.74 -6.45 29.77
CA PHE A 188 -26.31 -6.54 29.44
C PHE A 188 -25.44 -7.00 30.62
N GLY A 189 -25.66 -6.42 31.80
CA GLY A 189 -24.88 -6.79 33.00
C GLY A 189 -25.21 -8.19 33.58
N ALA A 190 -26.42 -8.72 33.30
CA ALA A 190 -26.85 -10.04 33.76
C ALA A 190 -26.21 -11.19 32.95
N GLU A 191 -25.78 -10.94 31.72
CA GLU A 191 -25.27 -11.98 30.83
C GLU A 191 -23.76 -12.19 30.94
N GLY A 192 -23.28 -13.30 30.38
CA GLY A 192 -21.86 -13.57 30.20
C GLY A 192 -21.33 -12.89 28.92
N HIS A 193 -20.08 -12.47 28.96
CA HIS A 193 -19.46 -11.74 27.85
C HIS A 193 -18.21 -12.40 27.33
N ILE A 194 -18.02 -12.30 26.01
CA ILE A 194 -16.75 -12.54 25.35
C ILE A 194 -15.96 -11.21 25.32
N SER A 195 -14.72 -11.26 25.74
CA SER A 195 -13.75 -10.18 25.59
C SER A 195 -12.72 -10.56 24.53
N VAL A 196 -12.56 -9.71 23.51
CA VAL A 196 -11.55 -9.93 22.46
C VAL A 196 -10.39 -8.98 22.69
N THR A 197 -9.19 -9.54 22.87
CA THR A 197 -7.93 -8.79 23.06
C THR A 197 -7.13 -8.86 21.77
N SER A 198 -7.43 -7.98 20.82
CA SER A 198 -6.72 -7.88 19.53
C SER A 198 -6.15 -6.48 19.35
N SER A 199 -4.91 -6.38 18.88
CA SER A 199 -4.27 -5.10 18.56
C SER A 199 -4.94 -4.44 17.34
N GLY A 200 -4.95 -3.10 17.30
CA GLY A 200 -5.45 -2.36 16.15
C GLY A 200 -6.97 -2.31 15.97
N THR A 201 -7.75 -2.68 17.00
CA THR A 201 -9.22 -2.85 16.88
C THR A 201 -10.07 -1.79 17.59
N GLY A 202 -9.46 -0.87 18.31
CA GLY A 202 -10.20 0.12 19.10
C GLY A 202 -10.96 -0.44 20.33
N HIS A 203 -10.85 -1.74 20.64
CA HIS A 203 -11.59 -2.34 21.76
C HIS A 203 -11.20 -1.78 23.15
N SER A 204 -9.99 -1.27 23.31
CA SER A 204 -9.59 -0.54 24.51
C SER A 204 -10.47 0.69 24.78
N ILE A 205 -11.09 1.26 23.75
CA ILE A 205 -12.04 2.37 23.88
C ILE A 205 -13.32 1.88 24.52
N VAL A 206 -13.81 0.70 24.11
CA VAL A 206 -15.04 0.08 24.66
C VAL A 206 -14.91 -0.14 26.17
N ASP A 207 -13.80 -0.76 26.60
CA ASP A 207 -13.57 -1.05 28.03
C ASP A 207 -13.51 0.22 28.88
N LYS A 208 -12.82 1.26 28.37
CA LYS A 208 -12.76 2.58 29.03
C LYS A 208 -14.15 3.22 29.18
N VAL A 209 -14.98 3.13 28.13
CA VAL A 209 -16.32 3.74 28.16
C VAL A 209 -17.26 2.98 29.05
N LEU A 210 -17.26 1.65 29.03
CA LEU A 210 -18.07 0.81 29.93
C LEU A 210 -17.71 1.11 31.40
N SER A 211 -16.42 1.13 31.72
CA SER A 211 -15.93 1.46 33.06
C SER A 211 -16.34 2.87 33.52
N LYS A 212 -16.14 3.88 32.66
CA LYS A 212 -16.55 5.28 32.96
C LYS A 212 -18.04 5.40 33.24
N ASN A 213 -18.87 4.60 32.54
CA ASN A 213 -20.32 4.61 32.74
C ASN A 213 -20.77 3.64 33.81
N LYS A 214 -19.89 3.02 34.58
CA LYS A 214 -20.20 2.02 35.61
C LYS A 214 -21.08 0.89 35.06
N VAL A 215 -20.79 0.41 33.84
CA VAL A 215 -21.42 -0.74 33.21
C VAL A 215 -20.52 -1.93 33.44
N GLU A 216 -20.86 -2.74 34.43
CA GLU A 216 -20.13 -3.97 34.68
C GLU A 216 -20.54 -5.06 33.71
N ARG A 217 -19.57 -5.91 33.34
CA ARG A 217 -19.80 -7.11 32.55
C ARG A 217 -19.04 -8.29 33.12
N ARG A 218 -19.71 -9.43 33.20
CA ARG A 218 -19.08 -10.67 33.62
C ARG A 218 -18.39 -11.32 32.43
N VAL A 219 -17.08 -11.13 32.27
CA VAL A 219 -16.31 -11.77 31.20
C VAL A 219 -16.15 -13.25 31.51
N VAL A 220 -16.74 -14.10 30.65
CA VAL A 220 -16.72 -15.56 30.74
C VAL A 220 -15.66 -16.16 29.84
N LEU A 221 -15.40 -15.52 28.68
CA LEU A 221 -14.45 -16.00 27.69
C LEU A 221 -13.54 -14.86 27.22
N ARG A 222 -12.26 -15.13 27.11
CA ARG A 222 -11.26 -14.23 26.50
C ARG A 222 -10.66 -14.91 25.28
N VAL A 223 -10.67 -14.22 24.15
CA VAL A 223 -10.08 -14.70 22.88
C VAL A 223 -9.19 -13.62 22.28
N HIS A 224 -8.29 -14.00 21.37
CA HIS A 224 -7.36 -13.09 20.71
C HIS A 224 -7.73 -12.80 19.24
N SER A 225 -8.86 -13.33 18.77
CA SER A 225 -9.30 -13.19 17.38
C SER A 225 -10.82 -13.13 17.30
N PHE A 226 -11.33 -12.44 16.28
CA PHE A 226 -12.76 -12.36 15.97
C PHE A 226 -13.27 -13.51 15.10
N LEU A 227 -12.40 -14.33 14.50
CA LEU A 227 -12.76 -15.36 13.52
C LEU A 227 -13.81 -16.37 14.05
N GLY A 228 -13.67 -16.82 15.29
CA GLY A 228 -14.59 -17.79 15.91
C GLY A 228 -15.75 -17.18 16.68
N VAL A 229 -15.79 -15.87 16.84
CA VAL A 229 -16.68 -15.20 17.79
C VAL A 229 -18.16 -15.37 17.43
N ALA A 230 -18.50 -15.25 16.14
CA ALA A 230 -19.89 -15.39 15.68
C ALA A 230 -20.45 -16.79 15.96
N ARG A 231 -19.65 -17.83 15.71
CA ARG A 231 -20.01 -19.22 15.96
C ARG A 231 -20.25 -19.47 17.44
N ILE A 232 -19.39 -18.93 18.31
CA ILE A 232 -19.54 -19.04 19.77
C ILE A 232 -20.81 -18.34 20.21
N VAL A 233 -21.07 -17.10 19.77
CA VAL A 233 -22.27 -16.34 20.11
C VAL A 233 -23.54 -17.06 19.64
N ALA A 234 -23.55 -17.59 18.40
CA ALA A 234 -24.71 -18.29 17.85
C ALA A 234 -25.11 -19.53 18.65
N GLN A 235 -24.16 -20.19 19.31
CA GLN A 235 -24.33 -21.45 20.04
C GLN A 235 -24.34 -21.29 21.57
N THR A 236 -24.26 -20.07 22.09
CA THR A 236 -24.22 -19.80 23.53
C THR A 236 -25.13 -18.63 23.89
N GLU A 237 -25.26 -18.36 25.18
CA GLU A 237 -25.93 -17.16 25.68
C GLU A 237 -24.95 -16.00 25.93
N LEU A 238 -23.74 -16.05 25.34
CA LEU A 238 -22.72 -15.02 25.53
C LEU A 238 -22.97 -13.82 24.59
N LEU A 239 -22.67 -12.65 25.11
CA LEU A 239 -22.68 -11.40 24.36
C LEU A 239 -21.27 -10.98 23.98
N VAL A 240 -21.15 -10.26 22.88
CA VAL A 240 -19.88 -9.62 22.49
C VAL A 240 -20.13 -8.25 21.84
N ILE A 241 -19.27 -7.29 22.15
CA ILE A 241 -19.26 -6.01 21.42
C ILE A 241 -18.24 -6.12 20.30
N VAL A 242 -18.68 -5.78 19.08
CA VAL A 242 -17.84 -5.80 17.87
C VAL A 242 -18.05 -4.54 17.04
N PRO A 243 -17.11 -4.17 16.16
CA PRO A 243 -17.37 -3.14 15.15
C PRO A 243 -18.54 -3.50 14.26
N ARG A 244 -19.37 -2.50 13.89
CA ARG A 244 -20.61 -2.71 13.13
C ARG A 244 -20.41 -3.45 11.82
N LEU A 245 -19.41 -3.07 11.01
CA LEU A 245 -19.16 -3.74 9.73
C LEU A 245 -18.80 -5.22 9.91
N LEU A 246 -18.05 -5.54 10.96
CA LEU A 246 -17.81 -6.93 11.32
C LEU A 246 -19.11 -7.64 11.71
N GLY A 247 -19.91 -7.02 12.58
CA GLY A 247 -21.20 -7.56 12.98
C GLY A 247 -22.11 -7.85 11.78
N GLN A 248 -22.15 -6.95 10.81
CA GLN A 248 -22.90 -7.14 9.56
C GLN A 248 -22.38 -8.34 8.74
N ALA A 249 -21.06 -8.46 8.58
CA ALA A 249 -20.46 -9.58 7.85
C ALA A 249 -20.73 -10.92 8.54
N LEU A 250 -20.64 -10.96 9.86
CA LEU A 250 -20.87 -12.17 10.66
C LEU A 250 -22.34 -12.59 10.70
N ALA A 251 -23.28 -11.63 10.72
CA ALA A 251 -24.71 -11.90 10.70
C ALA A 251 -25.22 -12.52 9.38
N LEU A 252 -24.44 -12.44 8.30
CA LEU A 252 -24.71 -13.14 7.04
C LEU A 252 -24.36 -14.63 7.10
N GLN A 253 -23.54 -15.05 8.06
CA GLN A 253 -23.01 -16.40 8.14
C GLN A 253 -23.56 -17.21 9.31
N GLU A 254 -23.96 -16.56 10.39
CA GLU A 254 -24.41 -17.19 11.61
C GLU A 254 -25.71 -16.58 12.12
N ARG A 255 -26.49 -17.36 12.86
CA ARG A 255 -27.78 -16.93 13.46
C ARG A 255 -27.56 -16.05 14.68
N ILE A 256 -27.21 -14.81 14.43
CA ILE A 256 -26.94 -13.80 15.46
C ILE A 256 -27.75 -12.53 15.19
N GLN A 257 -28.18 -11.87 16.26
CA GLN A 257 -28.82 -10.57 16.22
C GLN A 257 -27.84 -9.46 16.57
N MET A 258 -27.99 -8.32 15.91
CA MET A 258 -27.21 -7.12 16.18
C MET A 258 -28.03 -6.15 17.01
N LEU A 259 -27.51 -5.76 18.15
CA LEU A 259 -28.17 -4.92 19.14
C LEU A 259 -27.37 -3.65 19.40
N GLN A 260 -28.06 -2.58 19.78
CA GLN A 260 -27.36 -1.38 20.25
C GLN A 260 -26.70 -1.65 21.60
N PRO A 261 -25.45 -1.22 21.84
CA PRO A 261 -24.82 -1.28 23.14
C PRO A 261 -25.63 -0.52 24.20
N PRO A 262 -25.55 -0.92 25.49
CA PRO A 262 -26.37 -0.34 26.57
C PRO A 262 -26.00 1.11 26.91
N VAL A 263 -24.88 1.58 26.40
CA VAL A 263 -24.39 2.97 26.50
C VAL A 263 -23.83 3.39 25.14
N PRO A 264 -23.90 4.69 24.78
CA PRO A 264 -23.27 5.19 23.58
C PRO A 264 -21.76 4.93 23.58
N LEU A 265 -21.28 4.28 22.55
CA LEU A 265 -19.85 4.07 22.33
C LEU A 265 -19.34 5.07 21.28
N PRO A 266 -18.14 5.62 21.42
CA PRO A 266 -17.58 6.55 20.45
C PRO A 266 -17.25 5.83 19.15
N THR A 267 -17.31 6.59 18.06
CA THR A 267 -16.77 6.15 16.78
C THR A 267 -15.26 6.29 16.76
N TYR A 268 -14.60 5.47 15.94
CA TYR A 268 -13.18 5.60 15.65
C TYR A 268 -12.94 5.52 14.15
N LYS A 269 -11.81 6.03 13.69
CA LYS A 269 -11.46 6.01 12.28
C LYS A 269 -10.52 4.83 12.00
N VAL A 270 -10.89 4.01 11.04
CA VAL A 270 -9.97 3.06 10.41
C VAL A 270 -9.16 3.85 9.39
N LYS A 271 -7.84 3.76 9.50
CA LYS A 271 -6.89 4.49 8.66
C LYS A 271 -5.97 3.51 7.96
N GLN A 272 -5.41 3.93 6.83
CA GLN A 272 -4.23 3.33 6.25
C GLN A 272 -3.01 4.19 6.58
N HIS A 273 -1.87 3.52 6.85
CA HIS A 273 -0.60 4.14 7.23
C HIS A 273 0.51 3.58 6.36
N TRP A 274 1.48 4.44 5.99
CA TRP A 274 2.66 4.02 5.24
C TRP A 274 3.87 4.85 5.62
N HIS A 275 5.06 4.28 5.45
CA HIS A 275 6.31 4.98 5.70
C HIS A 275 6.66 5.92 4.54
N GLU A 276 7.41 6.99 4.80
CA GLU A 276 7.84 8.00 3.83
C GLU A 276 8.52 7.39 2.59
N ARG A 277 9.30 6.33 2.75
CA ARG A 277 9.98 5.64 1.65
C ARG A 277 9.05 5.18 0.52
N PHE A 278 7.77 4.94 0.82
CA PHE A 278 6.76 4.54 -0.15
C PHE A 278 5.86 5.68 -0.60
N ASN A 279 6.10 6.90 -0.11
CA ASN A 279 5.19 8.01 -0.41
C ASN A 279 5.12 8.34 -1.90
N THR A 280 6.26 8.24 -2.60
CA THR A 280 6.40 8.49 -4.04
C THR A 280 6.41 7.22 -4.88
N ASP A 281 6.43 6.02 -4.27
CA ASP A 281 6.36 4.74 -4.99
C ASP A 281 5.02 4.63 -5.75
N PRO A 282 5.03 4.47 -7.09
CA PRO A 282 3.81 4.51 -7.89
C PRO A 282 2.85 3.36 -7.56
N GLY A 283 3.37 2.15 -7.30
CA GLY A 283 2.56 0.99 -6.95
C GLY A 283 1.90 1.13 -5.58
N ASN A 284 2.64 1.61 -4.57
CA ASN A 284 2.08 1.88 -3.25
C ASN A 284 1.03 3.02 -3.32
N ARG A 285 1.27 4.08 -4.11
CA ARG A 285 0.30 5.15 -4.34
C ARG A 285 -0.97 4.62 -4.97
N TRP A 286 -0.86 3.79 -6.00
CA TRP A 286 -2.00 3.13 -6.63
C TRP A 286 -2.78 2.27 -5.64
N LEU A 287 -2.11 1.45 -4.83
CA LEU A 287 -2.77 0.62 -3.82
C LEU A 287 -3.55 1.48 -2.81
N ARG A 288 -2.95 2.56 -2.31
CA ARG A 288 -3.61 3.50 -1.37
C ARG A 288 -4.84 4.16 -2.00
N GLN A 289 -4.75 4.57 -3.25
CA GLN A 289 -5.87 5.16 -3.99
C GLN A 289 -6.98 4.14 -4.21
N THR A 290 -6.63 2.89 -4.53
CA THR A 290 -7.57 1.78 -4.64
C THR A 290 -8.28 1.53 -3.31
N MET A 291 -7.54 1.43 -2.21
CA MET A 291 -8.13 1.31 -0.86
C MET A 291 -9.08 2.47 -0.55
N THR A 292 -8.67 3.69 -0.86
CA THR A 292 -9.51 4.88 -0.65
C THR A 292 -10.78 4.81 -1.51
N SER A 293 -10.67 4.53 -2.79
CA SER A 293 -11.83 4.46 -3.70
C SER A 293 -12.84 3.38 -3.31
N LEU A 294 -12.36 2.26 -2.79
CA LEU A 294 -13.21 1.17 -2.37
C LEU A 294 -13.89 1.41 -1.01
N PHE A 295 -13.20 2.09 -0.07
CA PHE A 295 -13.63 2.08 1.33
C PHE A 295 -13.91 3.47 1.92
N SER A 296 -13.48 4.57 1.30
CA SER A 296 -13.89 5.91 1.79
C SER A 296 -15.36 6.16 1.50
N LYS A 297 -16.09 6.40 2.60
CA LYS A 297 -17.48 6.89 2.59
C LYS A 297 -17.57 8.15 3.41
#